data_08156e97988228b8bbd47aece2215f28
#
_entry.id   08156e97988228b8bbd47aece2215f28
#
_cell.length_a   1.000
_cell.length_b   1.000
_cell.length_c   1.000
_cell.angle_alpha   90.00
_cell.angle_beta   90.00
_cell.angle_gamma   90.00
#
_symmetry.space_group_name_H-M   'P 1'
#
loop_
_entity.id
_entity.type
_entity.pdbx_description
1 polymer ?
#
loop_
_entity_poly.entity_id
_entity_poly.type
_entity_poly.pdbx_seq_one_letter_code
_entity_poly.pdbx_strand_id
1 'polypeptide(L)'
;MTLFFKRHGLIFVLAFLVGSLIVFPNIFAVNRLGSDFKGIFPAFNDDEFHYLGMIREAYDGHYSLGNVFSGEHKDAPSLTQPLAPIIFAFFAKVFNLSIPATMAINDFISPFAGVLLLYLLLFGLFESRVIAGSFSVLYYLFFISLFSRPVNPQFSFLFFYLGLFFIWKIISDKEITLRRLALFNFGLAVVFGIVFYIYPFVWTSILAVYGLALLFLVLKEKRAIFYLKGLLFFAAPVALAAIPYVLNLKRVIADPNYLDTFLRFGFILNHYPSALLNVALIMSGLAIIYFVSRGADFKQKIFVYSLALAGVALNWQNVITGKILSFSPHYYTTIVLFLFIIFAFCISMVWKNYKENLLSARNYLAVILMAILLVFVFNHTGKQNLIGYKAFWLMKPGDIAELRDPQKLSGLVDWFDKNSPKDSVVYSFGNDCDWLIPTYTYNNLYFHCSNGLFLASDDELENKWVIQNFFTEAIDKKYIENSSMNIWDSKFIERYQNEAVRNKILSFLKIKKDIPASVLVPEEYIDRVLQKVDFYQKMGFEKALKQYTVNYILLYANNDEYSDQAAKLRTYSFLKLVADIEDNLVFEVVK
;
A
#
# COMPACT_ATOMS: atom_id res chain seq x y z
N MET A 1 36.59 -7.66 -0.38
CA MET A 1 35.67 -6.61 -0.92
C MET A 1 35.96 -6.32 -2.40
N THR A 2 37.22 -6.05 -2.80
CA THR A 2 37.61 -5.76 -4.20
C THR A 2 37.26 -6.85 -5.22
N LEU A 3 37.39 -8.14 -4.89
CA LEU A 3 37.03 -9.26 -5.77
C LEU A 3 35.49 -9.36 -6.01
N PHE A 4 34.71 -9.06 -5.02
CA PHE A 4 33.22 -9.03 -5.16
C PHE A 4 32.79 -7.92 -6.11
N PHE A 5 33.31 -6.70 -5.93
CA PHE A 5 32.99 -5.57 -6.83
C PHE A 5 33.48 -5.81 -8.27
N LYS A 6 34.67 -6.44 -8.48
CA LYS A 6 35.12 -6.81 -9.82
C LYS A 6 34.22 -7.83 -10.50
N ARG A 7 33.58 -8.72 -9.74
CA ARG A 7 32.70 -9.77 -10.28
C ARG A 7 31.23 -9.32 -10.43
N HIS A 8 30.76 -8.39 -9.58
CA HIS A 8 29.37 -8.00 -9.50
C HIS A 8 29.15 -6.48 -9.70
N GLY A 9 30.17 -5.72 -10.13
CA GLY A 9 30.10 -4.25 -10.24
C GLY A 9 28.98 -3.75 -11.15
N LEU A 10 28.71 -4.46 -12.25
CA LEU A 10 27.66 -4.08 -13.20
C LEU A 10 26.28 -3.96 -12.54
N ILE A 11 25.95 -4.82 -11.58
CA ILE A 11 24.62 -4.76 -10.95
C ILE A 11 24.45 -3.51 -10.09
N PHE A 12 25.52 -2.97 -9.50
CA PHE A 12 25.46 -1.70 -8.77
C PHE A 12 25.15 -0.54 -9.69
N VAL A 13 25.74 -0.53 -10.90
CA VAL A 13 25.43 0.49 -11.92
C VAL A 13 23.98 0.36 -12.37
N LEU A 14 23.51 -0.86 -12.64
CA LEU A 14 22.13 -1.10 -13.07
C LEU A 14 21.13 -0.75 -11.96
N ALA A 15 21.43 -1.09 -10.71
CA ALA A 15 20.61 -0.72 -9.56
C ALA A 15 20.54 0.81 -9.39
N PHE A 16 21.68 1.50 -9.56
CA PHE A 16 21.74 2.96 -9.55
C PHE A 16 20.85 3.56 -10.64
N LEU A 17 20.91 3.03 -11.86
CA LEU A 17 20.07 3.49 -12.97
C LEU A 17 18.58 3.27 -12.69
N VAL A 18 18.20 2.14 -12.10
CA VAL A 18 16.80 1.88 -11.72
C VAL A 18 16.32 2.85 -10.63
N GLY A 19 17.12 3.04 -9.57
CA GLY A 19 16.81 4.03 -8.53
C GLY A 19 16.68 5.44 -9.10
N SER A 20 17.64 5.83 -9.97
CA SER A 20 17.59 7.13 -10.67
C SER A 20 16.35 7.27 -11.54
N LEU A 21 15.93 6.21 -12.21
CA LEU A 21 14.73 6.20 -13.05
C LEU A 21 13.46 6.44 -12.23
N ILE A 22 13.35 5.84 -11.04
CA ILE A 22 12.14 5.97 -10.20
C ILE A 22 12.08 7.33 -9.52
N VAL A 23 13.19 7.90 -9.05
CA VAL A 23 13.22 9.26 -8.48
C VAL A 23 13.17 10.37 -9.52
N PHE A 24 13.47 10.05 -10.78
CA PHE A 24 13.57 11.05 -11.86
C PHE A 24 12.34 11.96 -11.98
N PRO A 25 11.10 11.49 -11.84
CA PRO A 25 9.92 12.35 -11.86
C PRO A 25 10.01 13.53 -10.88
N ASN A 26 10.40 13.25 -9.63
CA ASN A 26 10.58 14.30 -8.61
C ASN A 26 11.68 15.28 -9.01
N ILE A 27 12.85 14.77 -9.45
CA ILE A 27 13.96 15.60 -9.90
C ILE A 27 13.56 16.45 -11.11
N PHE A 28 12.84 15.87 -12.06
CA PHE A 28 12.38 16.56 -13.25
C PHE A 28 11.41 17.68 -12.90
N ALA A 29 10.43 17.43 -12.02
CA ALA A 29 9.47 18.43 -11.58
C ALA A 29 10.16 19.62 -10.90
N VAL A 30 11.08 19.35 -9.96
CA VAL A 30 11.85 20.40 -9.26
C VAL A 30 12.69 21.21 -10.26
N ASN A 31 13.41 20.55 -11.17
CA ASN A 31 14.20 21.24 -12.20
C ASN A 31 13.33 22.05 -13.16
N ARG A 32 12.16 21.53 -13.52
CA ARG A 32 11.24 22.19 -14.46
C ARG A 32 10.62 23.45 -13.86
N LEU A 33 10.33 23.42 -12.57
CA LEU A 33 9.83 24.57 -11.81
C LEU A 33 10.95 25.62 -11.55
N GLY A 34 12.19 25.18 -11.37
CA GLY A 34 13.31 26.06 -11.09
C GLY A 34 13.04 26.96 -9.87
N SER A 35 13.06 28.27 -10.05
CA SER A 35 12.77 29.27 -9.00
C SER A 35 11.30 29.24 -8.51
N ASP A 36 10.40 28.68 -9.29
CA ASP A 36 8.99 28.55 -8.93
C ASP A 36 8.75 27.37 -7.95
N PHE A 37 9.72 26.48 -7.76
CA PHE A 37 9.61 25.40 -6.77
C PHE A 37 9.70 25.96 -5.35
N LYS A 38 8.62 25.79 -4.59
CA LYS A 38 8.48 26.30 -3.21
C LYS A 38 8.30 25.21 -2.17
N GLY A 39 8.78 24.00 -2.46
CA GLY A 39 8.79 22.90 -1.49
C GLY A 39 7.59 21.95 -1.56
N ILE A 40 6.59 22.21 -2.42
CA ILE A 40 5.46 21.30 -2.60
C ILE A 40 5.81 20.32 -3.72
N PHE A 41 6.04 19.05 -3.35
CA PHE A 41 6.36 17.98 -4.28
C PHE A 41 5.10 17.48 -4.98
N PRO A 42 5.17 17.11 -6.27
CA PRO A 42 4.06 16.46 -6.94
C PRO A 42 3.86 15.06 -6.35
N ALA A 43 2.61 14.66 -6.13
CA ALA A 43 2.28 13.28 -5.82
C ALA A 43 1.93 12.53 -7.11
N PHE A 44 2.44 11.31 -7.23
CA PHE A 44 2.24 10.47 -8.42
C PHE A 44 1.25 9.34 -8.19
N ASN A 45 0.78 9.19 -6.97
CA ASN A 45 -0.13 8.13 -6.55
C ASN A 45 -0.98 8.62 -5.38
N ASP A 46 -2.28 8.35 -5.40
CA ASP A 46 -3.20 8.75 -4.32
C ASP A 46 -2.81 8.17 -2.95
N ASP A 47 -2.24 6.97 -2.91
CA ASP A 47 -1.73 6.36 -1.67
C ASP A 47 -0.57 7.15 -1.04
N GLU A 48 0.16 7.94 -1.84
CA GLU A 48 1.28 8.73 -1.35
C GLU A 48 0.83 9.75 -0.31
N PHE A 49 -0.29 10.42 -0.53
CA PHE A 49 -0.85 11.38 0.42
C PHE A 49 -1.21 10.71 1.76
N HIS A 50 -1.75 9.50 1.71
CA HIS A 50 -2.04 8.74 2.92
C HIS A 50 -0.76 8.44 3.73
N TYR A 51 0.31 8.01 3.06
CA TYR A 51 1.59 7.77 3.73
C TYR A 51 2.25 9.05 4.22
N LEU A 52 2.16 10.15 3.47
CA LEU A 52 2.70 11.45 3.89
C LEU A 52 2.01 11.93 5.17
N GLY A 53 0.68 11.84 5.27
CA GLY A 53 -0.07 12.13 6.49
C GLY A 53 0.36 11.26 7.68
N MET A 54 0.52 9.94 7.48
CA MET A 54 1.01 9.04 8.53
C MET A 54 2.44 9.39 9.00
N ILE A 55 3.32 9.76 8.07
CA ILE A 55 4.70 10.15 8.38
C ILE A 55 4.69 11.48 9.13
N ARG A 56 3.83 12.42 8.71
CA ARG A 56 3.67 13.71 9.39
C ARG A 56 3.21 13.51 10.82
N GLU A 57 2.20 12.70 11.04
CA GLU A 57 1.67 12.40 12.37
C GLU A 57 2.76 11.79 13.29
N ALA A 58 3.54 10.83 12.76
CA ALA A 58 4.70 10.28 13.48
C ALA A 58 5.80 11.33 13.71
N TYR A 59 6.03 12.24 12.74
CA TYR A 59 6.98 13.34 12.86
C TYR A 59 6.56 14.30 13.98
N ASP A 60 5.28 14.55 14.14
CA ASP A 60 4.72 15.43 15.16
C ASP A 60 4.70 14.80 16.56
N GLY A 61 4.96 13.48 16.65
CA GLY A 61 5.12 12.76 17.93
C GLY A 61 3.95 11.84 18.28
N HIS A 62 2.94 11.73 17.41
CA HIS A 62 1.79 10.86 17.61
C HIS A 62 2.05 9.45 17.05
N TYR A 63 2.86 8.67 17.75
CA TYR A 63 3.30 7.34 17.29
C TYR A 63 2.21 6.26 17.30
N SER A 64 1.07 6.52 17.92
CA SER A 64 -0.10 5.62 17.87
C SER A 64 -0.68 5.52 16.47
N LEU A 65 -0.57 6.59 15.64
CA LEU A 65 -1.18 6.69 14.32
C LEU A 65 -2.67 6.29 14.34
N GLY A 66 -3.39 6.79 15.33
CA GLY A 66 -4.82 6.51 15.52
C GLY A 66 -5.64 7.09 14.37
N ASN A 67 -5.91 8.40 14.36
CA ASN A 67 -6.41 9.12 13.20
C ASN A 67 -5.35 10.12 12.75
N VAL A 68 -4.88 9.98 11.52
CA VAL A 68 -3.75 10.79 11.01
C VAL A 68 -4.20 12.07 10.28
N PHE A 69 -5.50 12.23 10.08
CA PHE A 69 -6.06 13.39 9.38
C PHE A 69 -6.86 14.31 10.28
N SER A 70 -7.60 13.75 11.23
CA SER A 70 -8.48 14.53 12.13
C SER A 70 -7.86 14.74 13.49
N GLY A 71 -8.27 15.82 14.16
CA GLY A 71 -7.88 16.12 15.54
C GLY A 71 -8.41 15.12 16.58
N GLU A 72 -9.51 14.43 16.26
CA GLU A 72 -10.08 13.40 17.12
C GLU A 72 -9.43 12.03 16.90
N HIS A 73 -9.48 11.19 17.93
CA HIS A 73 -9.00 9.80 17.90
C HIS A 73 -7.49 9.62 17.60
N LYS A 74 -6.67 10.65 17.80
CA LYS A 74 -5.22 10.59 17.57
C LYS A 74 -4.54 9.50 18.42
N ASP A 75 -4.98 9.32 19.65
CA ASP A 75 -4.46 8.32 20.58
C ASP A 75 -5.16 6.95 20.49
N ALA A 76 -6.09 6.80 19.54
CA ALA A 76 -6.73 5.52 19.28
C ALA A 76 -5.68 4.46 18.87
N PRO A 77 -5.94 3.18 19.11
CA PRO A 77 -5.02 2.13 18.67
C PRO A 77 -4.97 2.08 17.15
N SER A 78 -3.75 1.95 16.60
CA SER A 78 -3.55 1.90 15.17
C SER A 78 -4.18 0.66 14.53
N LEU A 79 -4.88 0.86 13.44
CA LEU A 79 -5.36 -0.21 12.55
C LEU A 79 -4.31 -0.60 11.51
N THR A 80 -3.44 0.33 11.15
CA THR A 80 -2.38 0.15 10.17
C THR A 80 -1.03 -0.10 10.87
N GLN A 81 -0.05 -0.60 10.13
CA GLN A 81 1.27 -0.90 10.68
C GLN A 81 2.10 0.39 10.77
N PRO A 82 2.55 0.80 11.97
CA PRO A 82 3.12 2.13 12.19
C PRO A 82 4.62 2.24 11.89
N LEU A 83 5.36 1.14 11.71
CA LEU A 83 6.82 1.17 11.74
C LEU A 83 7.44 1.93 10.56
N ALA A 84 6.91 1.77 9.35
CA ALA A 84 7.47 2.48 8.19
C ALA A 84 7.30 4.00 8.32
N PRO A 85 6.11 4.56 8.62
CA PRO A 85 5.95 5.98 8.91
C PRO A 85 6.89 6.50 10.00
N ILE A 86 7.06 5.75 11.09
CA ILE A 86 7.97 6.12 12.18
C ILE A 86 9.43 6.17 11.70
N ILE A 87 9.86 5.19 10.91
CA ILE A 87 11.22 5.18 10.32
C ILE A 87 11.43 6.41 9.43
N PHE A 88 10.50 6.72 8.54
CA PHE A 88 10.63 7.89 7.67
C PHE A 88 10.57 9.21 8.43
N ALA A 89 9.71 9.32 9.43
CA ALA A 89 9.67 10.47 10.34
C ALA A 89 10.99 10.67 11.09
N PHE A 90 11.60 9.57 11.56
CA PHE A 90 12.92 9.60 12.19
C PHE A 90 14.00 10.11 11.23
N PHE A 91 14.05 9.59 9.98
CA PHE A 91 14.99 10.06 8.97
C PHE A 91 14.77 11.54 8.63
N ALA A 92 13.52 11.97 8.45
CA ALA A 92 13.21 13.38 8.21
C ALA A 92 13.76 14.29 9.34
N LYS A 93 13.58 13.90 10.61
CA LYS A 93 14.11 14.63 11.77
C LYS A 93 15.63 14.65 11.81
N VAL A 94 16.27 13.51 11.66
CA VAL A 94 17.74 13.38 11.78
C VAL A 94 18.46 14.18 10.71
N PHE A 95 17.95 14.18 9.48
CA PHE A 95 18.57 14.88 8.34
C PHE A 95 17.97 16.28 8.11
N ASN A 96 17.04 16.74 8.95
CA ASN A 96 16.35 18.01 8.81
C ASN A 96 15.73 18.21 7.42
N LEU A 97 15.03 17.17 6.94
CA LEU A 97 14.37 17.15 5.64
C LEU A 97 12.86 17.35 5.81
N SER A 98 12.23 17.94 4.79
CA SER A 98 10.78 17.87 4.70
C SER A 98 10.32 16.41 4.47
N ILE A 99 9.11 16.08 4.87
CA ILE A 99 8.55 14.73 4.71
C ILE A 99 8.49 14.34 3.22
N PRO A 100 7.98 15.17 2.30
CA PRO A 100 8.00 14.85 0.88
C PRO A 100 9.42 14.69 0.31
N ALA A 101 10.39 15.50 0.74
CA ALA A 101 11.78 15.32 0.31
C ALA A 101 12.36 13.98 0.80
N THR A 102 12.01 13.55 2.01
CA THR A 102 12.41 12.25 2.55
C THR A 102 11.84 11.11 1.69
N MET A 103 10.60 11.25 1.23
CA MET A 103 9.97 10.28 0.35
C MET A 103 10.60 10.26 -1.05
N ALA A 104 10.92 11.41 -1.62
CA ALA A 104 11.65 11.49 -2.88
C ALA A 104 13.04 10.83 -2.81
N ILE A 105 13.74 10.95 -1.67
CA ILE A 105 15.00 10.21 -1.44
C ILE A 105 14.75 8.71 -1.34
N ASN A 106 13.67 8.28 -0.70
CA ASN A 106 13.29 6.88 -0.64
C ASN A 106 13.00 6.30 -2.03
N ASP A 107 12.45 7.07 -2.95
CA ASP A 107 12.23 6.67 -4.35
C ASP A 107 13.52 6.29 -5.10
N PHE A 108 14.66 6.75 -4.61
CA PHE A 108 15.96 6.29 -5.09
C PHE A 108 16.50 5.11 -4.28
N ILE A 109 16.54 5.26 -2.94
CA ILE A 109 17.25 4.31 -2.06
C ILE A 109 16.58 2.93 -2.06
N SER A 110 15.25 2.88 -1.95
CA SER A 110 14.53 1.60 -1.86
C SER A 110 14.60 0.79 -3.15
N PRO A 111 14.37 1.32 -4.35
CA PRO A 111 14.56 0.56 -5.59
C PRO A 111 16.01 0.17 -5.84
N PHE A 112 16.97 1.04 -5.55
CA PHE A 112 18.40 0.71 -5.63
C PHE A 112 18.73 -0.50 -4.77
N ALA A 113 18.39 -0.47 -3.49
CA ALA A 113 18.61 -1.58 -2.55
C ALA A 113 17.82 -2.84 -2.95
N GLY A 114 16.58 -2.65 -3.43
CA GLY A 114 15.70 -3.74 -3.84
C GLY A 114 16.24 -4.52 -5.04
N VAL A 115 16.77 -3.85 -6.06
CA VAL A 115 17.45 -4.52 -7.19
C VAL A 115 18.62 -5.35 -6.69
N LEU A 116 19.44 -4.83 -5.77
CA LEU A 116 20.57 -5.55 -5.22
C LEU A 116 20.14 -6.78 -4.40
N LEU A 117 19.12 -6.63 -3.57
CA LEU A 117 18.60 -7.74 -2.74
C LEU A 117 17.94 -8.83 -3.60
N LEU A 118 17.14 -8.44 -4.59
CA LEU A 118 16.56 -9.39 -5.53
C LEU A 118 17.64 -10.10 -6.35
N TYR A 119 18.67 -9.37 -6.78
CA TYR A 119 19.84 -9.96 -7.44
C TYR A 119 20.53 -11.00 -6.57
N LEU A 120 20.75 -10.71 -5.29
CA LEU A 120 21.37 -11.67 -4.35
C LEU A 120 20.55 -12.94 -4.19
N LEU A 121 19.22 -12.81 -4.09
CA LEU A 121 18.30 -13.93 -4.06
C LEU A 121 18.40 -14.78 -5.34
N LEU A 122 18.25 -14.13 -6.51
CA LEU A 122 18.26 -14.83 -7.80
C LEU A 122 19.64 -15.41 -8.13
N PHE A 123 20.71 -14.71 -7.76
CA PHE A 123 22.07 -15.25 -7.92
C PHE A 123 22.29 -16.48 -7.03
N GLY A 124 21.82 -16.44 -5.79
CA GLY A 124 21.87 -17.62 -4.93
C GLY A 124 21.06 -18.80 -5.48
N LEU A 125 19.95 -18.53 -6.18
CA LEU A 125 19.07 -19.56 -6.74
C LEU A 125 19.59 -20.15 -8.05
N PHE A 126 20.18 -19.33 -8.93
CA PHE A 126 20.53 -19.74 -10.31
C PHE A 126 22.03 -19.83 -10.58
N GLU A 127 22.88 -19.30 -9.70
CA GLU A 127 24.33 -19.23 -9.84
C GLU A 127 24.79 -18.53 -11.15
N SER A 128 23.90 -17.82 -11.80
CA SER A 128 24.12 -17.09 -13.06
C SER A 128 23.98 -15.59 -12.83
N ARG A 129 25.08 -14.85 -13.01
CA ARG A 129 25.10 -13.38 -12.90
C ARG A 129 24.21 -12.70 -13.95
N VAL A 130 24.21 -13.26 -15.17
CA VAL A 130 23.41 -12.71 -16.28
C VAL A 130 21.93 -12.87 -15.97
N ILE A 131 21.47 -14.08 -15.64
CA ILE A 131 20.07 -14.32 -15.32
C ILE A 131 19.64 -13.49 -14.11
N ALA A 132 20.40 -13.56 -13.03
CA ALA A 132 20.07 -12.81 -11.81
C ALA A 132 20.04 -11.29 -12.06
N GLY A 133 21.03 -10.74 -12.75
CA GLY A 133 21.10 -9.31 -13.06
C GLY A 133 19.98 -8.86 -13.98
N SER A 134 19.76 -9.57 -15.08
CA SER A 134 18.68 -9.22 -16.03
C SER A 134 17.31 -9.29 -15.38
N PHE A 135 17.02 -10.36 -14.66
CA PHE A 135 15.69 -10.51 -14.05
C PHE A 135 15.46 -9.55 -12.87
N SER A 136 16.46 -9.22 -12.07
CA SER A 136 16.28 -8.23 -11.01
C SER A 136 15.97 -6.84 -11.58
N VAL A 137 16.62 -6.44 -12.68
CA VAL A 137 16.34 -5.16 -13.34
C VAL A 137 15.00 -5.18 -14.07
N LEU A 138 14.73 -6.23 -14.86
CA LEU A 138 13.48 -6.36 -15.61
C LEU A 138 12.25 -6.35 -14.71
N TYR A 139 12.33 -6.93 -13.51
CA TYR A 139 11.24 -6.90 -12.56
C TYR A 139 10.85 -5.47 -12.18
N TYR A 140 11.82 -4.62 -11.88
CA TYR A 140 11.57 -3.21 -11.57
C TYR A 140 11.09 -2.41 -12.77
N LEU A 141 11.61 -2.69 -13.96
CA LEU A 141 11.19 -1.99 -15.16
C LEU A 141 9.76 -2.37 -15.62
N PHE A 142 9.40 -3.65 -15.54
CA PHE A 142 8.05 -4.11 -15.90
C PHE A 142 6.98 -3.65 -14.91
N PHE A 143 7.33 -3.47 -13.64
CA PHE A 143 6.41 -3.10 -12.58
C PHE A 143 6.75 -1.76 -11.94
N ILE A 144 7.29 -0.83 -12.74
CA ILE A 144 7.81 0.46 -12.28
C ILE A 144 6.79 1.27 -11.47
N SER A 145 5.52 1.25 -11.84
CA SER A 145 4.47 1.96 -11.10
C SER A 145 4.14 1.33 -9.73
N LEU A 146 4.36 0.03 -9.56
CA LEU A 146 4.27 -0.56 -8.23
C LEU A 146 5.35 -0.01 -7.32
N PHE A 147 6.54 0.24 -7.87
CA PHE A 147 7.69 0.75 -7.13
C PHE A 147 7.76 2.27 -7.05
N SER A 148 6.81 3.00 -7.64
CA SER A 148 6.56 4.41 -7.35
C SER A 148 5.67 4.63 -6.12
N ARG A 149 5.10 3.57 -5.52
CA ARG A 149 4.35 3.64 -4.26
C ARG A 149 5.33 3.53 -3.08
N PRO A 150 5.54 4.59 -2.29
CA PRO A 150 6.75 4.76 -1.49
C PRO A 150 6.93 3.76 -0.33
N VAL A 151 5.85 3.35 0.33
CA VAL A 151 5.96 2.41 1.47
C VAL A 151 5.68 0.99 1.02
N ASN A 152 4.58 0.77 0.30
CA ASN A 152 4.16 -0.55 -0.16
C ASN A 152 3.85 -0.54 -1.66
N PRO A 153 4.59 -1.32 -2.47
CA PRO A 153 5.59 -2.32 -2.09
C PRO A 153 7.04 -1.80 -2.02
N GLN A 154 7.32 -0.55 -2.36
CA GLN A 154 8.69 -0.04 -2.57
C GLN A 154 9.63 -0.36 -1.38
N PHE A 155 9.30 0.08 -0.18
CA PHE A 155 10.11 -0.15 1.03
C PHE A 155 9.92 -1.55 1.62
N SER A 156 8.68 -2.04 1.68
CA SER A 156 8.38 -3.33 2.31
C SER A 156 9.01 -4.53 1.59
N PHE A 157 9.21 -4.44 0.27
CA PHE A 157 9.81 -5.52 -0.52
C PHE A 157 11.31 -5.71 -0.28
N LEU A 158 12.00 -4.73 0.28
CA LEU A 158 13.39 -4.93 0.76
C LEU A 158 13.46 -6.10 1.75
N PHE A 159 12.55 -6.08 2.70
CA PHE A 159 12.44 -7.14 3.71
C PHE A 159 11.88 -8.43 3.12
N PHE A 160 11.00 -8.32 2.13
CA PHE A 160 10.49 -9.50 1.43
C PHE A 160 11.61 -10.28 0.74
N TYR A 161 12.45 -9.60 -0.03
CA TYR A 161 13.61 -10.23 -0.68
C TYR A 161 14.57 -10.84 0.34
N LEU A 162 14.84 -10.15 1.45
CA LEU A 162 15.67 -10.68 2.53
C LEU A 162 15.04 -11.92 3.17
N GLY A 163 13.72 -11.91 3.42
CA GLY A 163 13.00 -13.06 3.94
C GLY A 163 13.12 -14.27 3.02
N LEU A 164 12.84 -14.09 1.72
CA LEU A 164 13.01 -15.14 0.71
C LEU A 164 14.46 -15.61 0.58
N PHE A 165 15.44 -14.71 0.72
CA PHE A 165 16.87 -15.06 0.73
C PHE A 165 17.22 -15.95 1.92
N PHE A 166 16.78 -15.64 3.13
CA PHE A 166 17.02 -16.51 4.29
C PHE A 166 16.33 -17.87 4.14
N ILE A 167 15.10 -17.91 3.63
CA ILE A 167 14.40 -19.18 3.31
C ILE A 167 15.22 -19.99 2.31
N TRP A 168 15.72 -19.34 1.25
CA TRP A 168 16.60 -20.01 0.29
C TRP A 168 17.87 -20.54 0.95
N LYS A 169 18.51 -19.79 1.85
CA LYS A 169 19.71 -20.26 2.59
C LYS A 169 19.41 -21.48 3.46
N ILE A 170 18.26 -21.54 4.10
CA ILE A 170 17.81 -22.71 4.88
C ILE A 170 17.65 -23.93 3.97
N ILE A 171 17.10 -23.74 2.78
CA ILE A 171 16.88 -24.84 1.82
C ILE A 171 18.19 -25.28 1.15
N SER A 172 19.03 -24.34 0.72
CA SER A 172 20.14 -24.58 -0.21
C SER A 172 21.42 -25.11 0.45
N ASP A 173 21.63 -24.89 1.76
CA ASP A 173 22.84 -25.34 2.44
C ASP A 173 22.90 -26.87 2.49
N LYS A 174 23.86 -27.47 1.77
CA LYS A 174 24.02 -28.93 1.66
C LYS A 174 24.46 -29.57 2.96
N GLU A 175 25.25 -28.85 3.75
CA GLU A 175 25.84 -29.31 5.01
C GLU A 175 25.38 -28.46 6.17
N ILE A 176 24.06 -28.15 6.20
CA ILE A 176 23.51 -27.27 7.21
C ILE A 176 23.71 -27.84 8.61
N THR A 177 24.50 -27.14 9.41
CA THR A 177 24.65 -27.43 10.84
C THR A 177 23.55 -26.74 11.63
N LEU A 178 23.28 -27.22 12.86
CA LEU A 178 22.29 -26.57 13.73
C LEU A 178 22.61 -25.08 13.98
N ARG A 179 23.90 -24.73 14.11
CA ARG A 179 24.35 -23.35 14.28
C ARG A 179 23.99 -22.47 13.06
N ARG A 180 24.24 -22.97 11.84
CA ARG A 180 23.87 -22.24 10.61
C ARG A 180 22.35 -22.14 10.44
N LEU A 181 21.63 -23.24 10.72
CA LEU A 181 20.17 -23.26 10.70
C LEU A 181 19.60 -22.25 11.70
N ALA A 182 20.14 -22.21 12.92
CA ALA A 182 19.75 -21.23 13.94
C ALA A 182 20.03 -19.79 13.48
N LEU A 183 21.20 -19.52 12.88
CA LEU A 183 21.56 -18.19 12.38
C LEU A 183 20.60 -17.72 11.27
N PHE A 184 20.30 -18.58 10.29
CA PHE A 184 19.41 -18.22 9.20
C PHE A 184 17.95 -18.05 9.68
N ASN A 185 17.50 -18.89 10.60
CA ASN A 185 16.18 -18.75 11.22
C ASN A 185 16.07 -17.48 12.08
N PHE A 186 17.11 -17.13 12.82
CA PHE A 186 17.16 -15.89 13.58
C PHE A 186 17.15 -14.67 12.65
N GLY A 187 17.96 -14.69 11.56
CA GLY A 187 17.92 -13.64 10.54
C GLY A 187 16.53 -13.49 9.90
N LEU A 188 15.88 -14.61 9.58
CA LEU A 188 14.49 -14.62 9.08
C LEU A 188 13.52 -14.05 10.12
N ALA A 189 13.70 -14.38 11.41
CA ALA A 189 12.86 -13.88 12.50
C ALA A 189 12.99 -12.36 12.68
N VAL A 190 14.21 -11.81 12.55
CA VAL A 190 14.44 -10.35 12.59
C VAL A 190 13.72 -9.66 11.43
N VAL A 191 13.90 -10.16 10.21
CA VAL A 191 13.20 -9.64 9.03
C VAL A 191 11.69 -9.71 9.21
N PHE A 192 11.20 -10.86 9.66
CA PHE A 192 9.77 -11.08 9.89
C PHE A 192 9.21 -10.12 10.96
N GLY A 193 9.92 -9.95 12.08
CA GLY A 193 9.53 -9.04 13.15
C GLY A 193 9.43 -7.59 12.67
N ILE A 194 10.32 -7.15 11.78
CA ILE A 194 10.26 -5.81 11.17
C ILE A 194 9.04 -5.69 10.26
N VAL A 195 8.87 -6.62 9.33
CA VAL A 195 7.78 -6.60 8.34
C VAL A 195 6.41 -6.75 8.98
N PHE A 196 6.33 -7.41 10.13
CA PHE A 196 5.12 -7.56 10.92
C PHE A 196 4.47 -6.21 11.24
N TYR A 197 5.31 -5.18 11.44
CA TYR A 197 4.89 -3.80 11.70
C TYR A 197 4.96 -2.88 10.47
N ILE A 198 5.24 -3.41 9.28
CA ILE A 198 5.26 -2.64 8.03
C ILE A 198 4.08 -3.00 7.14
N TYR A 199 3.88 -4.32 6.84
CA TYR A 199 2.88 -4.71 5.86
C TYR A 199 2.41 -6.17 6.00
N PRO A 200 1.10 -6.40 6.24
CA PRO A 200 0.58 -7.74 6.54
C PRO A 200 0.72 -8.72 5.37
N PHE A 201 0.58 -8.26 4.14
CA PHE A 201 0.63 -9.13 2.97
C PHE A 201 2.04 -9.66 2.69
N VAL A 202 3.09 -8.96 3.13
CA VAL A 202 4.48 -9.42 3.01
C VAL A 202 4.82 -10.45 4.09
N TRP A 203 4.51 -10.20 5.38
CA TRP A 203 4.86 -11.17 6.40
C TRP A 203 4.04 -12.46 6.30
N THR A 204 2.75 -12.38 5.91
CA THR A 204 1.94 -13.58 5.63
C THR A 204 2.49 -14.39 4.47
N SER A 205 2.99 -13.70 3.43
CA SER A 205 3.64 -14.35 2.28
C SER A 205 4.95 -15.05 2.67
N ILE A 206 5.81 -14.40 3.48
CA ILE A 206 7.02 -15.01 4.02
C ILE A 206 6.68 -16.26 4.84
N LEU A 207 5.68 -16.15 5.72
CA LEU A 207 5.25 -17.27 6.57
C LEU A 207 4.74 -18.45 5.76
N ALA A 208 3.92 -18.19 4.73
CA ALA A 208 3.39 -19.24 3.86
C ALA A 208 4.51 -19.97 3.09
N VAL A 209 5.44 -19.20 2.49
CA VAL A 209 6.58 -19.80 1.77
C VAL A 209 7.48 -20.58 2.72
N TYR A 210 7.80 -20.03 3.90
CA TYR A 210 8.64 -20.69 4.89
C TYR A 210 8.00 -21.98 5.43
N GLY A 211 6.71 -21.94 5.79
CA GLY A 211 5.97 -23.12 6.28
C GLY A 211 5.94 -24.26 5.27
N LEU A 212 5.67 -23.95 3.99
CA LEU A 212 5.67 -24.94 2.91
C LEU A 212 7.08 -25.47 2.64
N ALA A 213 8.10 -24.61 2.64
CA ALA A 213 9.48 -25.03 2.47
C ALA A 213 9.94 -25.99 3.58
N LEU A 214 9.63 -25.68 4.83
CA LEU A 214 9.91 -26.57 5.97
C LEU A 214 9.18 -27.90 5.84
N LEU A 215 7.90 -27.86 5.47
CA LEU A 215 7.11 -29.09 5.25
C LEU A 215 7.80 -29.99 4.22
N PHE A 216 8.19 -29.46 3.06
CA PHE A 216 8.87 -30.23 2.03
C PHE A 216 10.22 -30.76 2.49
N LEU A 217 11.01 -29.98 3.23
CA LEU A 217 12.29 -30.41 3.78
C LEU A 217 12.11 -31.57 4.78
N VAL A 218 11.16 -31.44 5.71
CA VAL A 218 10.85 -32.46 6.71
C VAL A 218 10.42 -33.77 6.04
N LEU A 219 9.52 -33.69 5.07
CA LEU A 219 9.00 -34.87 4.36
C LEU A 219 10.11 -35.58 3.56
N LYS A 220 11.01 -34.81 2.95
CA LYS A 220 12.05 -35.39 2.09
C LYS A 220 13.28 -35.86 2.84
N GLU A 221 13.82 -35.05 3.73
CA GLU A 221 15.08 -35.34 4.40
C GLU A 221 14.90 -36.22 5.65
N LYS A 222 13.66 -36.43 6.09
CA LYS A 222 13.31 -37.22 7.30
C LYS A 222 14.05 -36.76 8.57
N ARG A 223 14.40 -35.46 8.64
CA ARG A 223 15.13 -34.81 9.74
C ARG A 223 14.24 -33.87 10.54
N ALA A 224 13.01 -34.28 10.82
CA ALA A 224 11.98 -33.43 11.47
C ALA A 224 12.47 -32.75 12.75
N ILE A 225 13.10 -33.51 13.66
CA ILE A 225 13.60 -32.96 14.94
C ILE A 225 14.67 -31.88 14.71
N PHE A 226 15.52 -32.03 13.71
CA PHE A 226 16.54 -31.04 13.38
C PHE A 226 15.90 -29.72 12.92
N TYR A 227 14.93 -29.79 12.01
CA TYR A 227 14.24 -28.60 11.53
C TYR A 227 13.34 -27.96 12.60
N LEU A 228 12.70 -28.76 13.45
CA LEU A 228 11.92 -28.26 14.60
C LEU A 228 12.81 -27.53 15.61
N LYS A 229 14.03 -28.03 15.89
CA LYS A 229 15.01 -27.28 16.72
C LYS A 229 15.38 -25.94 16.06
N GLY A 230 15.59 -25.92 14.73
CA GLY A 230 15.80 -24.69 13.98
C GLY A 230 14.65 -23.71 14.06
N LEU A 231 13.40 -24.22 13.96
CA LEU A 231 12.18 -23.42 14.04
C LEU A 231 12.05 -22.65 15.36
N LEU A 232 12.58 -23.16 16.47
CA LEU A 232 12.57 -22.44 17.75
C LEU A 232 13.32 -21.11 17.67
N PHE A 233 14.40 -21.05 16.90
CA PHE A 233 15.16 -19.81 16.69
C PHE A 233 14.43 -18.78 15.80
N PHE A 234 13.42 -19.21 15.07
CA PHE A 234 12.48 -18.33 14.39
C PHE A 234 11.30 -17.97 15.31
N ALA A 235 10.64 -18.97 15.87
CA ALA A 235 9.38 -18.80 16.59
C ALA A 235 9.52 -17.97 17.88
N ALA A 236 10.59 -18.17 18.66
CA ALA A 236 10.76 -17.45 19.93
C ALA A 236 10.95 -15.93 19.74
N PRO A 237 11.88 -15.44 18.86
CA PRO A 237 11.98 -14.01 18.61
C PRO A 237 10.71 -13.42 17.98
N VAL A 238 10.04 -14.15 17.08
CA VAL A 238 8.78 -13.71 16.48
C VAL A 238 7.68 -13.60 17.52
N ALA A 239 7.56 -14.56 18.43
CA ALA A 239 6.58 -14.49 19.52
C ALA A 239 6.82 -13.27 20.41
N LEU A 240 8.07 -12.95 20.74
CA LEU A 240 8.41 -11.73 21.48
C LEU A 240 8.06 -10.47 20.69
N ALA A 241 8.42 -10.42 19.41
CA ALA A 241 8.09 -9.30 18.54
C ALA A 241 6.57 -9.13 18.36
N ALA A 242 5.78 -10.19 18.44
CA ALA A 242 4.33 -10.14 18.28
C ALA A 242 3.59 -9.57 19.51
N ILE A 243 4.22 -9.49 20.70
CA ILE A 243 3.55 -9.04 21.91
C ILE A 243 2.92 -7.66 21.77
N PRO A 244 3.63 -6.60 21.37
CA PRO A 244 3.01 -5.28 21.21
C PRO A 244 1.87 -5.28 20.18
N TYR A 245 2.02 -6.03 19.09
CA TYR A 245 0.97 -6.17 18.07
C TYR A 245 -0.30 -6.79 18.64
N VAL A 246 -0.18 -7.89 19.39
CA VAL A 246 -1.31 -8.56 20.03
C VAL A 246 -1.99 -7.66 21.05
N LEU A 247 -1.21 -6.88 21.82
CA LEU A 247 -1.74 -5.91 22.76
C LEU A 247 -2.50 -4.79 22.06
N ASN A 248 -1.96 -4.26 20.96
CA ASN A 248 -2.66 -3.27 20.14
C ASN A 248 -3.94 -3.87 19.53
N LEU A 249 -3.87 -5.06 18.95
CA LEU A 249 -5.03 -5.75 18.37
C LEU A 249 -6.15 -5.97 19.40
N LYS A 250 -5.81 -6.31 20.64
CA LYS A 250 -6.81 -6.42 21.72
C LYS A 250 -7.51 -5.08 21.97
N ARG A 251 -6.79 -3.96 21.94
CA ARG A 251 -7.38 -2.62 22.09
C ARG A 251 -8.28 -2.27 20.91
N VAL A 252 -7.83 -2.57 19.69
CA VAL A 252 -8.62 -2.38 18.47
C VAL A 252 -9.93 -3.17 18.51
N ILE A 253 -9.88 -4.46 18.86
CA ILE A 253 -11.08 -5.34 18.91
C ILE A 253 -12.03 -4.93 20.05
N ALA A 254 -11.50 -4.36 21.13
CA ALA A 254 -12.31 -3.89 22.26
C ALA A 254 -12.99 -2.54 21.99
N ASP A 255 -12.61 -1.83 20.92
CA ASP A 255 -13.24 -0.56 20.55
C ASP A 255 -14.67 -0.80 20.05
N PRO A 256 -15.68 -0.04 20.52
CA PRO A 256 -17.06 -0.22 20.08
C PRO A 256 -17.26 -0.01 18.58
N ASN A 257 -16.41 0.77 17.94
CA ASN A 257 -16.46 1.08 16.52
C ASN A 257 -15.72 0.07 15.64
N TYR A 258 -15.12 -0.98 16.26
CA TYR A 258 -14.28 -1.95 15.54
C TYR A 258 -14.98 -2.60 14.36
N LEU A 259 -16.22 -3.07 14.54
CA LEU A 259 -16.94 -3.79 13.49
C LEU A 259 -17.22 -2.90 12.27
N ASP A 260 -17.71 -1.69 12.52
CA ASP A 260 -17.99 -0.72 11.45
C ASP A 260 -16.71 -0.35 10.70
N THR A 261 -15.63 -0.07 11.44
CA THR A 261 -14.33 0.25 10.85
C THR A 261 -13.77 -0.93 10.06
N PHE A 262 -13.92 -2.16 10.57
CA PHE A 262 -13.50 -3.38 9.88
C PHE A 262 -14.20 -3.53 8.52
N LEU A 263 -15.49 -3.26 8.45
CA LEU A 263 -16.25 -3.28 7.19
C LEU A 263 -15.82 -2.15 6.25
N ARG A 264 -15.58 -0.95 6.77
CA ARG A 264 -15.06 0.18 5.97
C ARG A 264 -13.69 -0.09 5.37
N PHE A 265 -12.85 -0.87 6.03
CA PHE A 265 -11.58 -1.35 5.47
C PHE A 265 -11.73 -2.32 4.28
N GLY A 266 -12.94 -2.64 3.88
CA GLY A 266 -13.21 -3.55 2.78
C GLY A 266 -12.92 -5.01 3.10
N PHE A 267 -12.95 -5.40 4.38
CA PHE A 267 -12.91 -6.80 4.76
C PHE A 267 -14.19 -7.51 4.31
N ILE A 268 -14.02 -8.67 3.71
CA ILE A 268 -15.13 -9.47 3.18
C ILE A 268 -15.24 -10.75 3.99
N LEU A 269 -16.43 -11.01 4.53
CA LEU A 269 -16.72 -12.18 5.33
C LEU A 269 -17.39 -13.24 4.45
N ASN A 270 -16.60 -14.18 3.92
CA ASN A 270 -17.12 -15.33 3.18
C ASN A 270 -16.11 -16.49 3.09
N HIS A 271 -16.63 -17.68 2.76
CA HIS A 271 -15.85 -18.89 2.49
C HIS A 271 -15.77 -19.23 1.00
N TYR A 272 -16.12 -18.30 0.11
CA TYR A 272 -16.07 -18.54 -1.33
C TYR A 272 -14.63 -18.38 -1.85
N PRO A 273 -14.16 -19.25 -2.77
CA PRO A 273 -12.88 -19.05 -3.44
C PRO A 273 -12.82 -17.68 -4.10
N SER A 274 -11.91 -16.84 -3.66
CA SER A 274 -11.70 -15.50 -4.19
C SER A 274 -10.52 -15.47 -5.16
N ALA A 275 -10.32 -14.35 -5.86
CA ALA A 275 -9.16 -14.10 -6.71
C ALA A 275 -8.85 -15.27 -7.69
N LEU A 276 -9.87 -15.82 -8.33
CA LEU A 276 -9.75 -16.98 -9.22
C LEU A 276 -8.69 -16.79 -10.31
N LEU A 277 -8.57 -15.59 -10.87
CA LEU A 277 -7.55 -15.28 -11.86
C LEU A 277 -6.14 -15.47 -11.31
N ASN A 278 -5.86 -14.93 -10.12
CA ASN A 278 -4.56 -15.07 -9.48
C ASN A 278 -4.19 -16.53 -9.26
N VAL A 279 -5.14 -17.31 -8.78
CA VAL A 279 -4.94 -18.76 -8.55
C VAL A 279 -4.75 -19.49 -9.87
N ALA A 280 -5.52 -19.18 -10.90
CA ALA A 280 -5.33 -19.76 -12.23
C ALA A 280 -3.94 -19.46 -12.82
N LEU A 281 -3.43 -18.22 -12.65
CA LEU A 281 -2.08 -17.84 -13.06
C LEU A 281 -1.01 -18.67 -12.32
N ILE A 282 -1.17 -18.84 -11.01
CA ILE A 282 -0.23 -19.63 -10.20
C ILE A 282 -0.30 -21.12 -10.56
N MET A 283 -1.49 -21.66 -10.75
CA MET A 283 -1.68 -23.07 -11.16
C MET A 283 -1.06 -23.32 -12.54
N SER A 284 -1.18 -22.36 -13.46
CA SER A 284 -0.48 -22.39 -14.73
C SER A 284 1.04 -22.39 -14.54
N GLY A 285 1.56 -21.55 -13.64
CA GLY A 285 2.96 -21.56 -13.22
C GLY A 285 3.40 -22.91 -12.67
N LEU A 286 2.61 -23.53 -11.77
CA LEU A 286 2.88 -24.88 -11.23
C LEU A 286 2.96 -25.95 -12.33
N ALA A 287 2.03 -25.94 -13.28
CA ALA A 287 2.06 -26.85 -14.42
C ALA A 287 3.35 -26.67 -15.24
N ILE A 288 3.74 -25.43 -15.50
CA ILE A 288 4.97 -25.13 -16.24
C ILE A 288 6.22 -25.59 -15.46
N ILE A 289 6.29 -25.35 -14.16
CA ILE A 289 7.38 -25.86 -13.30
C ILE A 289 7.49 -27.38 -13.41
N TYR A 290 6.37 -28.09 -13.34
CA TYR A 290 6.37 -29.56 -13.48
C TYR A 290 7.00 -30.01 -14.79
N PHE A 291 6.71 -29.30 -15.87
CA PHE A 291 7.27 -29.63 -17.18
C PHE A 291 8.78 -29.36 -17.29
N VAL A 292 9.31 -28.31 -16.68
CA VAL A 292 10.69 -27.86 -16.84
C VAL A 292 11.64 -28.46 -15.80
N SER A 293 11.13 -28.83 -14.64
CA SER A 293 11.94 -29.15 -13.46
C SER A 293 12.64 -30.53 -13.47
N ARG A 294 12.54 -31.32 -14.55
CA ARG A 294 13.12 -32.70 -14.55
C ARG A 294 14.62 -32.74 -14.23
N GLY A 295 15.42 -31.79 -14.69
CA GLY A 295 16.86 -31.69 -14.43
C GLY A 295 17.26 -30.75 -13.30
N ALA A 296 16.29 -30.13 -12.62
CA ALA A 296 16.58 -29.15 -11.58
C ALA A 296 17.03 -29.82 -10.27
N ASP A 297 17.89 -29.13 -9.53
CA ASP A 297 18.23 -29.53 -8.15
C ASP A 297 16.95 -29.59 -7.30
N PHE A 298 16.88 -30.60 -6.46
CA PHE A 298 15.74 -30.81 -5.56
C PHE A 298 15.46 -29.58 -4.68
N LYS A 299 16.48 -28.89 -4.22
CA LYS A 299 16.36 -27.70 -3.37
C LYS A 299 15.74 -26.50 -4.11
N GLN A 300 16.10 -26.32 -5.39
CA GLN A 300 15.44 -25.35 -6.26
C GLN A 300 13.96 -25.67 -6.45
N LYS A 301 13.62 -26.97 -6.62
CA LYS A 301 12.23 -27.42 -6.70
C LYS A 301 11.46 -27.07 -5.45
N ILE A 302 11.99 -27.40 -4.25
CA ILE A 302 11.33 -27.04 -2.98
C ILE A 302 11.00 -25.56 -2.96
N PHE A 303 11.98 -24.68 -3.25
CA PHE A 303 11.78 -23.25 -3.18
C PHE A 303 10.69 -22.77 -4.14
N VAL A 304 10.77 -23.17 -5.42
CA VAL A 304 9.85 -22.71 -6.46
C VAL A 304 8.42 -23.25 -6.25
N TYR A 305 8.30 -24.54 -5.83
CA TYR A 305 6.99 -25.10 -5.46
C TYR A 305 6.39 -24.43 -4.22
N SER A 306 7.24 -24.06 -3.23
CA SER A 306 6.78 -23.34 -2.05
C SER A 306 6.24 -21.95 -2.41
N LEU A 307 6.89 -21.22 -3.34
CA LEU A 307 6.37 -19.94 -3.84
C LEU A 307 4.99 -20.10 -4.49
N ALA A 308 4.87 -21.06 -5.40
CA ALA A 308 3.62 -21.27 -6.12
C ALA A 308 2.47 -21.71 -5.21
N LEU A 309 2.70 -22.68 -4.32
CA LEU A 309 1.67 -23.15 -3.38
C LEU A 309 1.33 -22.10 -2.32
N ALA A 310 2.30 -21.29 -1.87
CA ALA A 310 2.04 -20.16 -1.00
C ALA A 310 1.08 -19.16 -1.67
N GLY A 311 1.27 -18.89 -2.95
CA GLY A 311 0.37 -18.03 -3.71
C GLY A 311 -1.08 -18.55 -3.73
N VAL A 312 -1.29 -19.85 -3.86
CA VAL A 312 -2.63 -20.47 -3.77
C VAL A 312 -3.18 -20.32 -2.35
N ALA A 313 -2.39 -20.69 -1.33
CA ALA A 313 -2.81 -20.64 0.07
C ALA A 313 -3.20 -19.22 0.51
N LEU A 314 -2.45 -18.20 0.09
CA LEU A 314 -2.72 -16.80 0.42
C LEU A 314 -4.03 -16.29 -0.20
N ASN A 315 -4.32 -16.67 -1.44
CA ASN A 315 -5.55 -16.24 -2.10
C ASN A 315 -6.80 -16.99 -1.63
N TRP A 316 -6.66 -18.23 -1.18
CA TRP A 316 -7.78 -19.07 -0.74
C TRP A 316 -7.81 -19.34 0.76
N GLN A 317 -7.02 -18.61 1.55
CA GLN A 317 -7.06 -18.74 3.01
C GLN A 317 -8.46 -18.45 3.59
N ASN A 318 -9.25 -17.59 2.92
CA ASN A 318 -10.61 -17.26 3.33
C ASN A 318 -11.57 -18.47 3.25
N VAL A 319 -11.31 -19.45 2.40
CA VAL A 319 -12.11 -20.69 2.35
C VAL A 319 -12.08 -21.40 3.72
N ILE A 320 -10.96 -21.30 4.44
CA ILE A 320 -10.79 -21.87 5.79
C ILE A 320 -11.16 -20.84 6.86
N THR A 321 -10.64 -19.62 6.76
CA THR A 321 -10.78 -18.60 7.82
C THR A 321 -12.10 -17.83 7.79
N GLY A 322 -12.83 -17.87 6.67
CA GLY A 322 -14.05 -17.10 6.45
C GLY A 322 -13.82 -15.60 6.27
N LYS A 323 -12.56 -15.16 6.13
CA LYS A 323 -12.21 -13.73 6.08
C LYS A 323 -11.26 -13.43 4.94
N ILE A 324 -11.62 -12.51 4.06
CA ILE A 324 -10.69 -11.91 3.10
C ILE A 324 -10.13 -10.66 3.78
N LEU A 325 -8.82 -10.71 4.07
CA LEU A 325 -8.10 -9.58 4.66
C LEU A 325 -7.95 -8.51 3.59
N SER A 326 -8.74 -7.42 3.66
CA SER A 326 -8.67 -6.28 2.77
C SER A 326 -8.53 -6.66 1.30
N PHE A 327 -8.89 -5.82 0.39
CA PHE A 327 -8.91 -6.10 -1.06
C PHE A 327 -7.94 -7.19 -1.54
N SER A 328 -8.45 -8.25 -2.14
CA SER A 328 -7.65 -9.31 -2.79
C SER A 328 -6.50 -8.79 -3.70
N PRO A 329 -6.53 -7.55 -4.24
CA PRO A 329 -5.43 -6.97 -4.98
C PRO A 329 -4.09 -6.89 -4.23
N HIS A 330 -4.07 -6.77 -2.91
CA HIS A 330 -2.80 -6.61 -2.18
C HIS A 330 -1.87 -7.83 -2.28
N TYR A 331 -2.39 -9.06 -2.31
CA TYR A 331 -1.57 -10.24 -2.58
C TYR A 331 -1.08 -10.31 -4.02
N TYR A 332 -1.70 -9.59 -4.94
CA TYR A 332 -1.30 -9.56 -6.33
C TYR A 332 0.17 -9.16 -6.50
N THR A 333 0.65 -8.18 -5.75
CA THR A 333 2.05 -7.73 -5.83
C THR A 333 3.04 -8.84 -5.47
N THR A 334 2.73 -9.64 -4.43
CA THR A 334 3.58 -10.77 -4.01
C THR A 334 3.51 -11.91 -5.01
N ILE A 335 2.33 -12.16 -5.59
CA ILE A 335 2.12 -13.20 -6.60
C ILE A 335 2.87 -12.88 -7.89
N VAL A 336 2.87 -11.63 -8.32
CA VAL A 336 3.64 -11.18 -9.48
C VAL A 336 5.13 -11.48 -9.28
N LEU A 337 5.68 -11.22 -8.09
CA LEU A 337 7.05 -11.59 -7.76
C LEU A 337 7.27 -13.10 -7.83
N PHE A 338 6.36 -13.90 -7.28
CA PHE A 338 6.47 -15.37 -7.33
C PHE A 338 6.49 -15.87 -8.77
N LEU A 339 5.56 -15.42 -9.60
CA LEU A 339 5.52 -15.77 -11.01
C LEU A 339 6.78 -15.33 -11.76
N PHE A 340 7.32 -14.17 -11.41
CA PHE A 340 8.53 -13.66 -12.03
C PHE A 340 9.77 -14.49 -11.65
N ILE A 341 9.90 -14.92 -10.40
CA ILE A 341 10.96 -15.85 -9.95
C ILE A 341 10.80 -17.21 -10.63
N ILE A 342 9.56 -17.71 -10.76
CA ILE A 342 9.25 -18.96 -11.46
C ILE A 342 9.67 -18.87 -12.94
N PHE A 343 9.41 -17.74 -13.58
CA PHE A 343 9.83 -17.51 -14.94
C PHE A 343 11.37 -17.50 -15.08
N ALA A 344 12.05 -16.79 -14.19
CA ALA A 344 13.51 -16.79 -14.18
C ALA A 344 14.08 -18.20 -13.98
N PHE A 345 13.41 -19.02 -13.14
CA PHE A 345 13.74 -20.43 -12.98
C PHE A 345 13.58 -21.21 -14.28
N CYS A 346 12.45 -21.05 -14.97
CA CYS A 346 12.20 -21.74 -16.26
C CYS A 346 13.26 -21.38 -17.31
N ILE A 347 13.60 -20.10 -17.44
CA ILE A 347 14.67 -19.64 -18.34
C ILE A 347 16.01 -20.23 -17.95
N SER A 348 16.34 -20.26 -16.66
CA SER A 348 17.58 -20.84 -16.16
C SER A 348 17.69 -22.34 -16.50
N MET A 349 16.60 -23.09 -16.37
CA MET A 349 16.56 -24.50 -16.72
C MET A 349 16.71 -24.75 -18.22
N VAL A 350 16.02 -23.96 -19.04
CA VAL A 350 16.17 -24.04 -20.50
C VAL A 350 17.59 -23.71 -20.94
N TRP A 351 18.18 -22.68 -20.35
CA TRP A 351 19.57 -22.31 -20.63
C TRP A 351 20.58 -23.40 -20.26
N LYS A 352 20.38 -24.04 -19.09
CA LYS A 352 21.19 -25.17 -18.64
C LYS A 352 21.05 -26.36 -19.61
N ASN A 353 19.80 -26.75 -19.94
CA ASN A 353 19.52 -27.86 -20.83
C ASN A 353 20.04 -27.61 -22.26
N TYR A 354 20.02 -26.34 -22.72
CA TYR A 354 20.63 -25.96 -24.00
C TYR A 354 22.14 -26.22 -24.01
N LYS A 355 22.86 -25.81 -22.99
CA LYS A 355 24.29 -26.03 -22.86
C LYS A 355 24.70 -27.51 -22.78
N GLU A 356 23.82 -28.32 -22.21
CA GLU A 356 24.04 -29.75 -22.05
C GLU A 356 23.49 -30.58 -23.23
N ASN A 357 23.01 -29.93 -24.32
CA ASN A 357 22.37 -30.56 -25.48
C ASN A 357 21.16 -31.46 -25.12
N LEU A 358 20.48 -31.14 -24.02
CA LEU A 358 19.33 -31.89 -23.47
C LEU A 358 17.98 -31.22 -23.79
N LEU A 359 17.95 -30.32 -24.76
CA LEU A 359 16.71 -29.61 -25.13
C LEU A 359 15.69 -30.59 -25.73
N SER A 360 14.48 -30.51 -25.22
CA SER A 360 13.32 -31.25 -25.73
C SER A 360 12.22 -30.29 -26.18
N ALA A 361 11.30 -30.74 -27.04
CA ALA A 361 10.11 -29.99 -27.44
C ALA A 361 9.33 -29.46 -26.23
N ARG A 362 9.38 -30.15 -25.12
CA ARG A 362 8.78 -29.84 -23.85
C ARG A 362 9.37 -28.56 -23.20
N ASN A 363 10.68 -28.34 -23.32
CA ASN A 363 11.36 -27.15 -22.80
C ASN A 363 10.92 -25.91 -23.61
N TYR A 364 10.83 -26.03 -24.94
CA TYR A 364 10.31 -24.95 -25.79
C TYR A 364 8.86 -24.62 -25.47
N LEU A 365 8.01 -25.65 -25.33
CA LEU A 365 6.60 -25.44 -24.96
C LEU A 365 6.47 -24.71 -23.62
N ALA A 366 7.27 -25.06 -22.62
CA ALA A 366 7.25 -24.41 -21.31
C ALA A 366 7.64 -22.92 -21.40
N VAL A 367 8.66 -22.58 -22.20
CA VAL A 367 9.05 -21.17 -22.43
C VAL A 367 7.95 -20.40 -23.12
N ILE A 368 7.34 -20.99 -24.16
CA ILE A 368 6.23 -20.36 -24.88
C ILE A 368 5.05 -20.11 -23.94
N LEU A 369 4.62 -21.11 -23.17
CA LEU A 369 3.52 -20.97 -22.22
C LEU A 369 3.83 -19.91 -21.15
N MET A 370 5.07 -19.87 -20.67
CA MET A 370 5.49 -18.88 -19.71
C MET A 370 5.58 -17.47 -20.28
N ALA A 371 6.05 -17.34 -21.53
CA ALA A 371 6.03 -16.07 -22.25
C ALA A 371 4.59 -15.56 -22.46
N ILE A 372 3.67 -16.43 -22.85
CA ILE A 372 2.24 -16.09 -22.97
C ILE A 372 1.68 -15.64 -21.61
N LEU A 373 1.96 -16.37 -20.54
CA LEU A 373 1.54 -16.02 -19.18
C LEU A 373 2.05 -14.64 -18.75
N LEU A 374 3.32 -14.34 -19.02
CA LEU A 374 3.89 -13.04 -18.69
C LEU A 374 3.34 -11.90 -19.55
N VAL A 375 3.14 -12.14 -20.85
CA VAL A 375 2.47 -11.15 -21.71
C VAL A 375 1.07 -10.86 -21.21
N PHE A 376 0.34 -11.89 -20.77
CA PHE A 376 -0.98 -11.71 -20.16
C PHE A 376 -0.91 -10.88 -18.86
N VAL A 377 -0.01 -11.21 -17.95
CA VAL A 377 0.23 -10.46 -16.70
C VAL A 377 0.64 -9.02 -17.01
N PHE A 378 1.54 -8.83 -17.97
CA PHE A 378 1.99 -7.50 -18.38
C PHE A 378 0.86 -6.67 -19.01
N ASN A 379 0.06 -7.26 -19.89
CA ASN A 379 -1.07 -6.55 -20.50
C ASN A 379 -2.15 -6.18 -19.47
N HIS A 380 -2.34 -7.04 -18.48
CA HIS A 380 -3.36 -6.79 -17.44
C HIS A 380 -2.93 -5.73 -16.41
N THR A 381 -1.64 -5.59 -16.17
CA THR A 381 -1.13 -4.70 -15.10
C THR A 381 0.01 -3.80 -15.55
N GLY A 382 0.96 -4.32 -16.32
CA GLY A 382 2.15 -3.58 -16.71
C GLY A 382 1.85 -2.47 -17.73
N LYS A 383 0.87 -2.69 -18.60
CA LYS A 383 0.52 -1.71 -19.65
C LYS A 383 -0.10 -0.44 -19.06
N GLN A 384 -1.03 -0.57 -18.12
CA GLN A 384 -1.61 0.58 -17.43
C GLN A 384 -0.55 1.34 -16.62
N ASN A 385 0.33 0.59 -15.98
CA ASN A 385 1.43 1.11 -15.21
C ASN A 385 2.47 1.85 -16.06
N LEU A 386 2.82 1.28 -17.23
CA LEU A 386 3.76 1.91 -18.15
C LEU A 386 3.14 3.16 -18.83
N ILE A 387 1.84 3.13 -19.13
CA ILE A 387 1.12 4.27 -19.71
C ILE A 387 1.04 5.43 -18.72
N GLY A 388 0.71 5.18 -17.46
CA GLY A 388 0.69 6.20 -16.40
C GLY A 388 2.06 6.83 -16.20
N TYR A 389 3.12 6.01 -16.12
CA TYR A 389 4.49 6.50 -16.02
C TYR A 389 4.94 7.26 -17.29
N LYS A 390 4.53 6.79 -18.47
CA LYS A 390 4.83 7.44 -19.75
C LYS A 390 4.10 8.77 -19.90
N ALA A 391 2.87 8.91 -19.42
CA ALA A 391 2.15 10.19 -19.41
C ALA A 391 2.91 11.25 -18.60
N PHE A 392 3.48 10.86 -17.46
CA PHE A 392 4.34 11.72 -16.67
C PHE A 392 5.62 12.14 -17.40
N TRP A 393 6.31 11.22 -18.08
CA TRP A 393 7.53 11.49 -18.85
C TRP A 393 7.29 12.33 -20.10
N LEU A 394 6.07 12.29 -20.63
CA LEU A 394 5.65 13.02 -21.84
C LEU A 394 4.88 14.30 -21.49
N MET A 395 4.97 14.81 -20.25
CA MET A 395 4.37 16.10 -19.88
C MET A 395 4.73 17.16 -20.92
N LYS A 396 3.72 17.59 -21.67
CA LYS A 396 3.86 18.62 -22.69
C LYS A 396 4.21 19.96 -22.00
N PRO A 397 4.84 20.91 -22.71
CA PRO A 397 5.13 22.24 -22.15
C PRO A 397 3.94 22.98 -21.54
N GLY A 398 2.69 22.61 -21.89
CA GLY A 398 1.46 23.15 -21.30
C GLY A 398 1.15 22.67 -19.88
N ASP A 399 1.68 21.49 -19.50
CA ASP A 399 1.36 20.82 -18.22
C ASP A 399 2.16 21.40 -17.04
N ILE A 400 2.99 22.43 -17.29
CA ILE A 400 3.73 23.12 -16.24
C ILE A 400 2.80 23.84 -15.24
N ALA A 401 1.60 24.17 -15.67
CA ALA A 401 0.58 24.78 -14.81
C ALA A 401 0.19 23.81 -13.68
N GLU A 402 -0.01 22.52 -13.98
CA GLU A 402 -0.33 21.49 -12.99
C GLU A 402 0.77 21.35 -11.91
N LEU A 403 2.03 21.62 -12.26
CA LEU A 403 3.13 21.64 -11.30
C LEU A 403 3.25 22.97 -10.54
N ARG A 404 2.86 24.11 -11.18
CA ARG A 404 2.94 25.45 -10.58
C ARG A 404 1.80 25.74 -9.62
N ASP A 405 0.60 25.32 -9.95
CA ASP A 405 -0.58 25.67 -9.15
C ASP A 405 -0.47 25.21 -7.70
N PRO A 406 -0.01 23.97 -7.39
CA PRO A 406 0.25 23.59 -6.01
C PRO A 406 1.28 24.48 -5.30
N GLN A 407 2.26 25.04 -6.02
CA GLN A 407 3.30 25.90 -5.42
C GLN A 407 2.75 27.22 -4.86
N LYS A 408 1.61 27.70 -5.36
CA LYS A 408 0.89 28.87 -4.82
C LYS A 408 0.45 28.65 -3.38
N LEU A 409 0.21 27.38 -2.99
CA LEU A 409 -0.21 27.05 -1.63
C LEU A 409 0.92 27.07 -0.60
N SER A 410 2.19 27.29 -1.03
CA SER A 410 3.33 27.33 -0.11
C SER A 410 3.23 28.46 0.91
N GLY A 411 2.71 29.63 0.49
CA GLY A 411 2.46 30.76 1.40
C GLY A 411 1.44 30.44 2.48
N LEU A 412 0.43 29.63 2.14
CA LEU A 412 -0.58 29.15 3.07
C LEU A 412 0.01 28.18 4.10
N VAL A 413 0.84 27.22 3.65
CA VAL A 413 1.59 26.30 4.53
C VAL A 413 2.45 27.10 5.51
N ASP A 414 3.23 28.04 5.01
CA ASP A 414 4.09 28.91 5.82
C ASP A 414 3.30 29.72 6.84
N TRP A 415 2.10 30.17 6.48
CA TRP A 415 1.24 30.92 7.38
C TRP A 415 0.76 30.03 8.54
N PHE A 416 0.28 28.83 8.25
CA PHE A 416 -0.17 27.89 9.28
C PHE A 416 0.98 27.51 10.23
N ASP A 417 2.16 27.19 9.70
CA ASP A 417 3.31 26.83 10.54
C ASP A 417 3.77 27.96 11.48
N LYS A 418 3.57 29.23 11.09
CA LYS A 418 4.00 30.39 11.88
C LYS A 418 2.93 30.93 12.82
N ASN A 419 1.65 30.80 12.47
CA ASN A 419 0.57 31.54 13.12
C ASN A 419 -0.47 30.63 13.80
N SER A 420 -0.52 29.35 13.47
CA SER A 420 -1.45 28.43 14.16
C SER A 420 -0.76 27.66 15.28
N PRO A 421 -1.43 27.47 16.43
CA PRO A 421 -0.98 26.50 17.42
C PRO A 421 -0.87 25.10 16.82
N LYS A 422 0.08 24.32 17.30
CA LYS A 422 0.20 22.92 16.92
C LYS A 422 -1.10 22.16 17.20
N ASP A 423 -1.43 21.19 16.34
CA ASP A 423 -2.63 20.37 16.42
C ASP A 423 -3.96 21.16 16.29
N SER A 424 -3.93 22.39 15.75
CA SER A 424 -5.15 23.11 15.42
C SER A 424 -5.97 22.35 14.38
N VAL A 425 -7.30 22.45 14.49
CA VAL A 425 -8.23 21.79 13.57
C VAL A 425 -8.70 22.80 12.53
N VAL A 426 -8.50 22.45 11.26
CA VAL A 426 -8.86 23.26 10.09
C VAL A 426 -10.08 22.64 9.40
N TYR A 427 -11.14 23.42 9.25
CA TYR A 427 -12.26 23.07 8.38
C TYR A 427 -11.92 23.51 6.97
N SER A 428 -11.63 22.57 6.09
CA SER A 428 -11.30 22.82 4.68
C SER A 428 -12.58 22.93 3.86
N PHE A 429 -13.00 24.13 3.55
CA PHE A 429 -14.31 24.42 2.96
C PHE A 429 -14.41 23.90 1.52
N GLY A 430 -15.40 23.03 1.26
CA GLY A 430 -15.65 22.45 -0.06
C GLY A 430 -14.58 21.47 -0.55
N ASN A 431 -13.68 20.99 0.34
CA ASN A 431 -12.67 20.01 0.01
C ASN A 431 -12.66 18.85 1.02
N ASP A 432 -13.33 17.77 0.67
CA ASP A 432 -13.46 16.59 1.52
C ASP A 432 -12.13 15.80 1.65
N CYS A 433 -11.21 15.97 0.71
CA CYS A 433 -9.97 15.21 0.63
C CYS A 433 -8.75 16.14 0.64
N ASP A 434 -8.73 17.12 1.53
CA ASP A 434 -7.60 18.04 1.65
C ASP A 434 -6.34 17.32 2.15
N TRP A 435 -5.34 17.22 1.30
CA TRP A 435 -4.07 16.58 1.63
C TRP A 435 -2.99 17.59 2.09
N LEU A 436 -3.17 18.90 1.80
CA LEU A 436 -2.15 19.90 2.06
C LEU A 436 -1.91 20.08 3.57
N ILE A 437 -2.99 20.30 4.30
CA ILE A 437 -2.92 20.59 5.75
C ILE A 437 -2.27 19.43 6.51
N PRO A 438 -2.73 18.16 6.42
CA PRO A 438 -2.17 17.08 7.21
C PRO A 438 -0.80 16.59 6.72
N THR A 439 -0.34 17.04 5.54
CA THR A 439 0.97 16.64 4.99
C THR A 439 2.05 17.66 5.28
N TYR A 440 1.73 18.94 5.10
CA TYR A 440 2.73 20.02 5.11
C TYR A 440 2.71 20.87 6.37
N THR A 441 1.65 20.80 7.20
CA THR A 441 1.52 21.60 8.43
C THR A 441 1.42 20.74 9.69
N TYR A 442 1.51 21.35 10.88
CA TYR A 442 1.26 20.71 12.17
C TYR A 442 -0.21 20.60 12.53
N ASN A 443 -1.11 20.82 11.57
CA ASN A 443 -2.53 20.95 11.82
C ASN A 443 -3.31 19.74 11.30
N ASN A 444 -4.50 19.62 11.81
CA ASN A 444 -5.44 18.56 11.53
C ASN A 444 -6.61 19.09 10.72
N LEU A 445 -7.33 18.19 10.07
CA LEU A 445 -8.58 18.52 9.42
C LEU A 445 -9.77 18.25 10.33
N TYR A 446 -10.83 19.01 10.15
CA TYR A 446 -12.13 18.72 10.72
C TYR A 446 -12.71 17.42 10.12
N PHE A 447 -12.63 17.28 8.80
CA PHE A 447 -13.08 16.12 8.04
C PHE A 447 -12.09 15.81 6.93
N HIS A 448 -11.87 14.49 6.69
CA HIS A 448 -11.13 13.99 5.53
C HIS A 448 -11.81 12.75 4.98
N CYS A 449 -11.87 12.61 3.66
CA CYS A 449 -12.53 11.49 2.98
C CYS A 449 -11.99 10.10 3.38
N SER A 450 -10.76 10.01 3.91
CA SER A 450 -10.18 8.78 4.44
C SER A 450 -10.43 8.56 5.94
N ASN A 451 -11.25 9.36 6.60
CA ASN A 451 -11.55 9.15 8.03
C ASN A 451 -12.23 7.81 8.30
N GLY A 452 -12.89 7.23 7.31
CA GLY A 452 -13.46 5.89 7.37
C GLY A 452 -12.45 4.77 7.68
N LEU A 453 -11.17 5.01 7.42
CA LEU A 453 -10.08 4.06 7.70
C LEU A 453 -9.59 4.06 9.16
N PHE A 454 -10.22 4.85 10.05
CA PHE A 454 -9.84 4.95 11.45
C PHE A 454 -10.99 4.56 12.38
N LEU A 455 -10.67 4.30 13.66
CA LEU A 455 -11.67 3.93 14.66
C LEU A 455 -12.56 5.13 14.97
N ALA A 456 -13.68 5.22 14.28
CA ALA A 456 -14.73 6.21 14.45
C ALA A 456 -16.09 5.55 14.23
N SER A 457 -17.17 6.07 14.83
CA SER A 457 -18.51 5.59 14.56
C SER A 457 -19.02 6.08 13.19
N ASP A 458 -19.91 5.31 12.56
CA ASP A 458 -20.61 5.78 11.36
C ASP A 458 -21.38 7.07 11.64
N ASP A 459 -21.98 7.17 12.85
CA ASP A 459 -22.72 8.36 13.25
C ASP A 459 -21.84 9.62 13.26
N GLU A 460 -20.62 9.52 13.80
CA GLU A 460 -19.66 10.62 13.80
C GLU A 460 -19.24 11.01 12.38
N LEU A 461 -18.91 10.03 11.54
CA LEU A 461 -18.49 10.28 10.15
C LEU A 461 -19.59 10.94 9.33
N GLU A 462 -20.82 10.48 9.47
CA GLU A 462 -21.99 11.06 8.82
C GLU A 462 -22.27 12.49 9.29
N ASN A 463 -22.19 12.74 10.61
CA ASN A 463 -22.37 14.07 11.18
C ASN A 463 -21.32 15.05 10.63
N LYS A 464 -20.05 14.66 10.66
CA LYS A 464 -18.95 15.48 10.15
C LYS A 464 -19.07 15.74 8.66
N TRP A 465 -19.43 14.71 7.86
CA TRP A 465 -19.62 14.87 6.44
C TRP A 465 -20.79 15.81 6.11
N VAL A 466 -21.91 15.72 6.82
CA VAL A 466 -23.06 16.62 6.63
C VAL A 466 -22.68 18.07 6.97
N ILE A 467 -21.94 18.29 8.05
CA ILE A 467 -21.49 19.64 8.42
C ILE A 467 -20.43 20.14 7.43
N GLN A 468 -19.54 19.29 6.93
CA GLN A 468 -18.56 19.62 5.89
C GLN A 468 -19.25 20.10 4.59
N ASN A 469 -20.39 19.51 4.27
CA ASN A 469 -21.19 19.82 3.09
C ASN A 469 -22.38 20.74 3.40
N PHE A 470 -22.34 21.52 4.51
CA PHE A 470 -23.45 22.33 4.99
C PHE A 470 -24.00 23.33 3.96
N PHE A 471 -23.15 23.86 3.11
CA PHE A 471 -23.48 24.87 2.11
C PHE A 471 -23.81 24.29 0.73
N THR A 472 -23.75 22.99 0.55
CA THR A 472 -24.13 22.32 -0.70
C THR A 472 -25.63 22.50 -0.94
N GLU A 473 -26.01 23.05 -2.10
CA GLU A 473 -27.39 23.48 -2.39
C GLU A 473 -28.41 22.35 -2.33
N ALA A 474 -28.07 21.14 -2.75
CA ALA A 474 -28.97 19.99 -2.73
C ALA A 474 -28.23 18.69 -2.40
N ILE A 475 -28.36 18.24 -1.16
CA ILE A 475 -27.94 16.91 -0.74
C ILE A 475 -29.15 15.98 -0.86
N ASP A 476 -29.27 15.32 -2.02
CA ASP A 476 -30.27 14.32 -2.31
C ASP A 476 -29.75 12.89 -2.18
N LYS A 477 -30.61 11.91 -2.38
CA LYS A 477 -30.26 10.49 -2.38
C LYS A 477 -29.08 10.19 -3.32
N LYS A 478 -29.09 10.73 -4.53
CA LYS A 478 -28.07 10.50 -5.55
C LYS A 478 -26.72 11.12 -5.16
N TYR A 479 -26.74 12.29 -4.54
CA TYR A 479 -25.53 12.94 -4.03
C TYR A 479 -24.88 12.11 -2.93
N ILE A 480 -25.67 11.56 -1.98
CA ILE A 480 -25.20 10.68 -0.92
C ILE A 480 -24.63 9.37 -1.50
N GLU A 481 -25.31 8.75 -2.46
CA GLU A 481 -24.83 7.54 -3.13
C GLU A 481 -23.48 7.78 -3.83
N ASN A 482 -23.32 8.89 -4.52
CA ASN A 482 -22.06 9.27 -5.18
C ASN A 482 -20.93 9.57 -4.18
N SER A 483 -21.27 10.10 -3.01
CA SER A 483 -20.34 10.44 -1.93
C SER A 483 -20.11 9.29 -0.95
N SER A 484 -20.66 8.11 -1.20
CA SER A 484 -20.64 6.98 -0.27
C SER A 484 -19.23 6.55 0.16
N MET A 485 -18.26 6.66 -0.74
CA MET A 485 -16.85 6.39 -0.44
C MET A 485 -16.25 7.43 0.52
N ASN A 486 -16.67 8.69 0.46
CA ASN A 486 -16.20 9.74 1.37
C ASN A 486 -16.81 9.57 2.78
N ILE A 487 -18.01 9.00 2.88
CA ILE A 487 -18.73 8.84 4.15
C ILE A 487 -18.36 7.52 4.82
N TRP A 488 -18.46 6.40 4.08
CA TRP A 488 -18.38 5.04 4.63
C TRP A 488 -17.24 4.20 4.04
N ASP A 489 -16.38 4.80 3.21
CA ASP A 489 -15.30 4.09 2.53
C ASP A 489 -15.81 2.80 1.85
N SER A 490 -15.17 1.68 2.03
CA SER A 490 -15.51 0.40 1.40
C SER A 490 -16.56 -0.44 2.15
N LYS A 491 -17.32 0.14 3.08
CA LYS A 491 -18.24 -0.59 3.97
C LYS A 491 -19.21 -1.52 3.24
N PHE A 492 -19.72 -1.09 2.09
CA PHE A 492 -20.73 -1.86 1.34
C PHE A 492 -20.14 -2.81 0.29
N ILE A 493 -18.82 -2.85 0.15
CA ILE A 493 -18.14 -3.72 -0.85
C ILE A 493 -18.31 -5.19 -0.52
N GLU A 494 -18.40 -5.55 0.76
CA GLU A 494 -18.63 -6.94 1.19
C GLU A 494 -19.95 -7.48 0.64
N ARG A 495 -21.03 -6.72 0.83
CA ARG A 495 -22.36 -7.09 0.33
C ARG A 495 -22.35 -7.25 -1.19
N TYR A 496 -21.75 -6.28 -1.89
CA TYR A 496 -21.60 -6.34 -3.34
C TYR A 496 -20.83 -7.58 -3.80
N GLN A 497 -19.69 -7.88 -3.20
CA GLN A 497 -18.86 -9.02 -3.57
C GLN A 497 -19.56 -10.34 -3.29
N ASN A 498 -20.23 -10.47 -2.15
CA ASN A 498 -20.99 -11.68 -1.79
C ASN A 498 -22.15 -11.91 -2.77
N GLU A 499 -22.87 -10.87 -3.14
CA GLU A 499 -23.95 -10.95 -4.12
C GLU A 499 -23.42 -11.29 -5.52
N ALA A 500 -22.33 -10.66 -5.95
CA ALA A 500 -21.70 -10.94 -7.24
C ALA A 500 -21.24 -12.40 -7.36
N VAL A 501 -20.61 -12.95 -6.32
CA VAL A 501 -20.19 -14.36 -6.30
C VAL A 501 -21.40 -15.28 -6.30
N ARG A 502 -22.40 -14.99 -5.50
CA ARG A 502 -23.66 -15.78 -5.45
C ARG A 502 -24.35 -15.79 -6.81
N ASN A 503 -24.47 -14.65 -7.47
CA ASN A 503 -25.12 -14.53 -8.78
C ASN A 503 -24.36 -15.34 -9.84
N LYS A 504 -23.01 -15.27 -9.85
CA LYS A 504 -22.18 -16.09 -10.75
C LYS A 504 -22.38 -17.59 -10.53
N ILE A 505 -22.42 -18.04 -9.29
CA ILE A 505 -22.65 -19.47 -8.97
C ILE A 505 -24.04 -19.91 -9.45
N LEU A 506 -25.09 -19.10 -9.17
CA LEU A 506 -26.46 -19.42 -9.58
C LEU A 506 -26.64 -19.41 -11.11
N SER A 507 -25.94 -18.51 -11.80
CA SER A 507 -25.92 -18.47 -13.26
C SER A 507 -25.19 -19.67 -13.85
N PHE A 508 -24.04 -20.03 -13.30
CA PHE A 508 -23.29 -21.22 -13.71
C PHE A 508 -24.12 -22.50 -13.55
N LEU A 509 -24.88 -22.61 -12.46
CA LEU A 509 -25.80 -23.73 -12.21
C LEU A 509 -27.09 -23.64 -13.02
N LYS A 510 -27.27 -22.62 -13.86
CA LYS A 510 -28.49 -22.35 -14.65
C LYS A 510 -29.76 -22.20 -13.82
N ILE A 511 -29.64 -21.83 -12.54
CA ILE A 511 -30.77 -21.63 -11.61
C ILE A 511 -31.36 -20.25 -11.78
N LYS A 512 -30.53 -19.24 -12.08
CA LYS A 512 -30.94 -17.84 -12.24
C LYS A 512 -30.16 -17.18 -13.39
N LYS A 513 -30.74 -16.15 -14.03
CA LYS A 513 -29.98 -15.30 -14.96
C LYS A 513 -28.91 -14.51 -14.19
N ASP A 514 -27.76 -14.29 -14.82
CA ASP A 514 -26.73 -13.42 -14.26
C ASP A 514 -27.28 -11.98 -14.22
N ILE A 515 -27.44 -11.47 -12.99
CA ILE A 515 -27.85 -10.10 -12.75
C ILE A 515 -26.63 -9.40 -12.20
N PRO A 516 -26.15 -8.31 -12.85
CA PRO A 516 -25.04 -7.55 -12.32
C PRO A 516 -25.35 -7.10 -10.88
N ALA A 517 -24.45 -7.38 -9.96
CA ALA A 517 -24.53 -6.81 -8.63
C ALA A 517 -24.19 -5.31 -8.72
N SER A 518 -24.90 -4.50 -7.97
CA SER A 518 -24.62 -3.06 -7.84
C SER A 518 -24.17 -2.75 -6.40
N VAL A 519 -23.25 -1.82 -6.26
CA VAL A 519 -22.93 -1.26 -4.94
C VAL A 519 -24.07 -0.32 -4.58
N LEU A 520 -25.02 -0.84 -3.85
CA LEU A 520 -26.15 -0.03 -3.35
C LEU A 520 -25.93 0.24 -1.88
N VAL A 521 -25.87 1.52 -1.54
CA VAL A 521 -25.97 1.95 -0.15
C VAL A 521 -27.38 1.58 0.33
N PRO A 522 -27.55 0.89 1.48
CA PRO A 522 -28.87 0.58 2.00
C PRO A 522 -29.68 1.86 2.26
N GLU A 523 -30.98 1.86 1.94
CA GLU A 523 -31.85 3.04 2.09
C GLU A 523 -31.83 3.61 3.51
N GLU A 524 -31.75 2.75 4.51
CA GLU A 524 -31.65 3.15 5.91
C GLU A 524 -30.47 4.07 6.23
N TYR A 525 -29.33 3.89 5.55
CA TYR A 525 -28.16 4.77 5.69
C TYR A 525 -28.39 6.11 5.00
N ILE A 526 -28.99 6.09 3.83
CA ILE A 526 -29.32 7.31 3.07
C ILE A 526 -30.32 8.15 3.84
N ASP A 527 -31.40 7.53 4.32
CA ASP A 527 -32.45 8.21 5.10
C ASP A 527 -31.90 8.82 6.39
N ARG A 528 -30.97 8.11 7.04
CA ARG A 528 -30.29 8.62 8.24
C ARG A 528 -29.47 9.87 7.93
N VAL A 529 -28.72 9.88 6.84
CA VAL A 529 -27.95 11.07 6.42
C VAL A 529 -28.87 12.22 6.04
N LEU A 530 -29.98 11.97 5.32
CA LEU A 530 -30.95 13.01 4.98
C LEU A 530 -31.59 13.63 6.23
N GLN A 531 -31.92 12.81 7.25
CA GLN A 531 -32.43 13.32 8.53
C GLN A 531 -31.36 14.20 9.23
N LYS A 532 -30.10 13.85 9.16
CA LYS A 532 -29.00 14.68 9.71
C LYS A 532 -28.83 15.98 8.92
N VAL A 533 -28.99 15.96 7.61
CA VAL A 533 -28.97 17.18 6.78
C VAL A 533 -30.08 18.13 7.27
N ASP A 534 -31.31 17.66 7.38
CA ASP A 534 -32.43 18.46 7.89
C ASP A 534 -32.20 18.99 9.30
N PHE A 535 -31.63 18.17 10.17
CA PHE A 535 -31.34 18.53 11.56
C PHE A 535 -30.32 19.66 11.63
N TYR A 536 -29.15 19.52 10.93
CA TYR A 536 -28.10 20.51 10.98
C TYR A 536 -28.46 21.79 10.22
N GLN A 537 -29.21 21.70 9.14
CA GLN A 537 -29.76 22.90 8.44
C GLN A 537 -30.64 23.73 9.36
N LYS A 538 -31.53 23.08 10.14
CA LYS A 538 -32.40 23.78 11.13
C LYS A 538 -31.58 24.34 12.31
N MET A 539 -30.51 23.68 12.71
CA MET A 539 -29.63 24.12 13.79
C MET A 539 -28.83 25.37 13.42
N GLY A 540 -28.41 25.47 12.15
CA GLY A 540 -27.58 26.53 11.60
C GLY A 540 -26.08 26.24 11.76
N PHE A 541 -25.28 26.74 10.82
CA PHE A 541 -23.85 26.42 10.64
C PHE A 541 -23.01 26.66 11.92
N GLU A 542 -23.17 27.83 12.55
CA GLU A 542 -22.40 28.16 13.75
C GLU A 542 -22.59 27.12 14.87
N LYS A 543 -23.84 26.78 15.18
CA LYS A 543 -24.14 25.82 16.23
C LYS A 543 -23.72 24.40 15.87
N ALA A 544 -23.83 24.03 14.60
CA ALA A 544 -23.39 22.74 14.10
C ALA A 544 -21.87 22.61 14.21
N LEU A 545 -21.12 23.62 13.75
CA LEU A 545 -19.67 23.62 13.80
C LEU A 545 -19.11 23.63 15.23
N LYS A 546 -19.75 24.39 16.13
CA LYS A 546 -19.33 24.50 17.55
C LYS A 546 -19.55 23.22 18.36
N GLN A 547 -20.18 22.19 17.82
CA GLN A 547 -20.23 20.85 18.46
C GLN A 547 -18.87 20.15 18.43
N TYR A 548 -17.97 20.60 17.55
CA TYR A 548 -16.63 20.05 17.34
C TYR A 548 -15.57 21.10 17.61
N THR A 549 -14.34 20.65 17.83
CA THR A 549 -13.20 21.56 17.91
C THR A 549 -12.80 21.96 16.50
N VAL A 550 -13.04 23.23 16.15
CA VAL A 550 -12.55 23.85 14.91
C VAL A 550 -11.88 25.17 15.29
N ASN A 551 -10.65 25.35 14.85
CA ASN A 551 -9.86 26.56 15.13
C ASN A 551 -9.88 27.51 13.94
N TYR A 552 -9.82 26.96 12.72
CA TYR A 552 -9.74 27.73 11.50
C TYR A 552 -10.69 27.17 10.45
N ILE A 553 -11.19 28.07 9.58
CA ILE A 553 -11.86 27.71 8.32
C ILE A 553 -10.97 28.18 7.20
N LEU A 554 -10.67 27.28 6.27
CA LEU A 554 -9.88 27.56 5.07
C LEU A 554 -10.77 27.48 3.85
N LEU A 555 -10.84 28.55 3.08
CA LEU A 555 -11.50 28.61 1.77
C LEU A 555 -10.44 28.79 0.68
N TYR A 556 -10.29 27.79 -0.19
CA TYR A 556 -9.38 27.83 -1.30
C TYR A 556 -9.87 28.70 -2.46
N ALA A 557 -8.94 29.41 -3.10
CA ALA A 557 -9.21 30.28 -4.26
C ALA A 557 -9.80 29.54 -5.48
N ASN A 558 -9.49 28.25 -5.62
CA ASN A 558 -9.95 27.40 -6.73
C ASN A 558 -11.31 26.75 -6.47
N ASN A 559 -12.02 27.14 -5.42
CA ASN A 559 -13.37 26.65 -5.16
C ASN A 559 -14.34 27.25 -6.19
N ASP A 560 -15.18 26.43 -6.80
CA ASP A 560 -16.12 26.83 -7.86
C ASP A 560 -17.11 27.92 -7.41
N GLU A 561 -17.46 27.94 -6.12
CA GLU A 561 -18.39 28.90 -5.51
C GLU A 561 -17.67 29.93 -4.62
N TYR A 562 -16.38 30.17 -4.85
CA TYR A 562 -15.52 30.97 -3.96
C TYR A 562 -16.12 32.31 -3.55
N SER A 563 -16.60 33.10 -4.50
CA SER A 563 -17.12 34.46 -4.23
C SER A 563 -18.33 34.45 -3.30
N ASP A 564 -19.27 33.52 -3.53
CA ASP A 564 -20.49 33.41 -2.74
C ASP A 564 -20.20 32.86 -1.35
N GLN A 565 -19.30 31.90 -1.26
CA GLN A 565 -18.88 31.31 0.01
C GLN A 565 -18.06 32.30 0.83
N ALA A 566 -17.13 33.04 0.22
CA ALA A 566 -16.40 34.10 0.89
C ALA A 566 -17.33 35.19 1.45
N ALA A 567 -18.33 35.60 0.66
CA ALA A 567 -19.34 36.56 1.12
C ALA A 567 -20.15 36.01 2.30
N LYS A 568 -20.62 34.77 2.23
CA LYS A 568 -21.35 34.09 3.32
C LYS A 568 -20.50 33.99 4.59
N LEU A 569 -19.25 33.53 4.50
CA LEU A 569 -18.36 33.37 5.66
C LEU A 569 -18.11 34.71 6.37
N ARG A 570 -17.98 35.80 5.63
CA ARG A 570 -17.81 37.16 6.20
C ARG A 570 -19.02 37.68 6.95
N THR A 571 -20.20 37.10 6.79
CA THR A 571 -21.42 37.51 7.53
C THR A 571 -21.48 36.93 8.94
N TYR A 572 -20.70 35.88 9.23
CA TYR A 572 -20.73 35.24 10.53
C TYR A 572 -19.86 35.99 11.56
N SER A 573 -20.47 36.45 12.63
CA SER A 573 -19.79 37.20 13.69
C SER A 573 -18.78 36.37 14.49
N PHE A 574 -18.90 35.04 14.48
CA PHE A 574 -17.98 34.12 15.13
C PHE A 574 -16.74 33.80 14.28
N LEU A 575 -16.64 34.34 13.06
CA LEU A 575 -15.52 34.18 12.16
C LEU A 575 -14.77 35.49 11.99
N LYS A 576 -13.45 35.45 12.16
CA LYS A 576 -12.56 36.57 11.94
C LYS A 576 -11.59 36.25 10.81
N LEU A 577 -11.61 36.99 9.71
CA LEU A 577 -10.61 36.86 8.65
C LEU A 577 -9.22 37.23 9.23
N VAL A 578 -8.29 36.26 9.24
CA VAL A 578 -6.93 36.42 9.79
C VAL A 578 -5.84 36.38 8.72
N ALA A 579 -6.15 35.82 7.55
CA ALA A 579 -5.22 35.84 6.41
C ALA A 579 -5.95 35.79 5.07
N ASP A 580 -5.34 36.40 4.08
CA ASP A 580 -5.69 36.32 2.66
C ASP A 580 -4.35 36.15 1.90
N ILE A 581 -4.15 34.94 1.38
CA ILE A 581 -2.88 34.50 0.81
C ILE A 581 -3.11 33.93 -0.57
N GLU A 582 -2.75 34.69 -1.59
CA GLU A 582 -3.00 34.31 -2.99
C GLU A 582 -4.48 33.91 -3.20
N ASP A 583 -5.39 34.75 -2.69
CA ASP A 583 -6.84 34.59 -2.69
C ASP A 583 -7.36 33.38 -1.85
N ASN A 584 -6.51 32.66 -1.11
CA ASN A 584 -6.96 31.67 -0.12
C ASN A 584 -7.26 32.38 1.21
N LEU A 585 -8.49 32.25 1.68
CA LEU A 585 -8.94 32.92 2.90
C LEU A 585 -8.88 32.01 4.12
N VAL A 586 -8.25 32.51 5.19
CA VAL A 586 -8.23 31.82 6.48
C VAL A 586 -9.02 32.63 7.49
N PHE A 587 -10.04 32.00 8.04
CA PHE A 587 -10.86 32.58 9.13
C PHE A 587 -10.52 31.85 10.44
N GLU A 588 -10.28 32.62 11.48
CA GLU A 588 -10.20 32.11 12.85
C GLU A 588 -11.62 31.98 13.44
N VAL A 589 -11.89 30.88 14.10
CA VAL A 589 -13.16 30.65 14.82
C VAL A 589 -13.04 31.28 16.20
N VAL A 590 -13.72 32.39 16.41
CA VAL A 590 -13.75 33.10 17.70
C VAL A 590 -14.74 32.40 18.63
N LYS A 591 -14.27 32.10 19.85
CA LYS A 591 -15.07 31.41 20.88
C LYS A 591 -16.14 32.31 21.49
#